data_dc0f97bd8eda87d4dc42796b09c4f3cc
#
_entry.id   dc0f97bd8eda87d4dc42796b09c4f3cc
#
_cell.length_a   1.000
_cell.length_b   1.000
_cell.length_c   1.000
_cell.angle_alpha   90.00
_cell.angle_beta   90.00
_cell.angle_gamma   90.00
#
_symmetry.space_group_name_H-M   'P 1'
#
loop_
_entity.id
_entity.type
_entity.pdbx_description
1 polymer ?
#
loop_
_entity_poly.entity_id
_entity_poly.type
_entity_poly.pdbx_seq_one_letter_code
_entity_poly.pdbx_strand_id
1 'polypeptide(L)'
;MILGDAIARACDDNPDFLFETSTLTGGQVVALGKRVAGVMGTPDACERVKAAGERVGEPAWPMPLPDDVRKGMESEIADICQTNSNLDRGGHMLQGGIFLREFVADGVEWAHIDVAGPAYHTGEPTGYWTKGGTGVPVRTFLKLIDDLA
;
A
#
# COMPACT_ATOMS: atom_id res chain seq x y z
N MET A 1 0.73 -8.68 -10.45
CA MET A 1 1.88 -9.55 -10.76
C MET A 1 3.20 -8.77 -10.64
N ILE A 2 3.51 -7.78 -11.47
CA ILE A 2 4.81 -7.05 -11.49
C ILE A 2 5.26 -6.59 -10.09
N LEU A 3 4.37 -6.00 -9.29
CA LEU A 3 4.71 -5.56 -7.94
C LEU A 3 5.00 -6.74 -6.99
N GLY A 4 4.23 -7.84 -7.11
CA GLY A 4 4.52 -9.07 -6.36
C GLY A 4 5.90 -9.64 -6.69
N ASP A 5 6.26 -9.70 -7.98
CA ASP A 5 7.59 -10.13 -8.42
C ASP A 5 8.70 -9.23 -7.85
N ALA A 6 8.46 -7.90 -7.81
CA ALA A 6 9.40 -6.95 -7.24
C ALA A 6 9.57 -7.12 -5.73
N ILE A 7 8.48 -7.37 -4.99
CA ILE A 7 8.51 -7.67 -3.54
C ILE A 7 9.32 -8.95 -3.29
N ALA A 8 9.00 -10.04 -4.01
CA ALA A 8 9.73 -11.31 -3.86
C ALA A 8 11.23 -11.12 -4.11
N ARG A 9 11.61 -10.40 -5.19
CA ARG A 9 13.02 -10.11 -5.50
C ARG A 9 13.69 -9.25 -4.42
N ALA A 10 12.99 -8.27 -3.87
CA ALA A 10 13.52 -7.44 -2.79
C ALA A 10 13.76 -8.26 -1.50
N CYS A 11 12.91 -9.24 -1.21
CA CYS A 11 13.07 -10.13 -0.05
C CYS A 11 14.32 -11.02 -0.15
N ASP A 12 14.84 -11.34 -1.37
CA ASP A 12 16.10 -12.08 -1.54
C ASP A 12 17.31 -11.36 -0.90
N ASP A 13 17.23 -10.04 -0.75
CA ASP A 13 18.28 -9.23 -0.11
C ASP A 13 18.17 -9.23 1.43
N ASN A 14 17.20 -9.94 2.01
CA ASN A 14 16.91 -10.04 3.44
C ASN A 14 16.79 -8.67 4.15
N PRO A 15 15.91 -7.77 3.69
CA PRO A 15 15.76 -6.46 4.30
C PRO A 15 15.09 -6.55 5.67
N ASP A 16 15.46 -5.68 6.61
CA ASP A 16 14.74 -5.49 7.86
C ASP A 16 13.36 -4.85 7.60
N PHE A 17 13.31 -3.89 6.66
CA PHE A 17 12.11 -3.18 6.26
C PHE A 17 11.94 -3.17 4.75
N LEU A 18 10.71 -3.37 4.29
CA LEU A 18 10.32 -3.26 2.89
C LEU A 18 9.11 -2.33 2.76
N PHE A 19 9.33 -1.13 2.25
CA PHE A 19 8.26 -0.18 1.94
C PHE A 19 8.12 -0.04 0.43
N GLU A 20 6.92 -0.20 -0.08
CA GLU A 20 6.63 0.01 -1.50
C GLU A 20 5.33 0.80 -1.70
N THR A 21 5.19 1.39 -2.86
CA THR A 21 4.01 2.22 -3.17
C THR A 21 3.54 2.00 -4.59
N SER A 22 2.24 2.02 -4.75
CA SER A 22 1.62 2.06 -6.08
C SER A 22 0.23 2.69 -6.05
N THR A 23 -0.32 2.98 -7.22
CA THR A 23 -1.72 3.34 -7.42
C THR A 23 -2.54 2.06 -7.63
N LEU A 24 -2.54 1.17 -6.64
CA LEU A 24 -2.96 -0.22 -6.82
C LEU A 24 -4.46 -0.35 -7.05
N THR A 25 -5.29 0.33 -6.23
CA THR A 25 -6.71 0.03 -6.21
C THR A 25 -7.61 1.26 -6.31
N GLY A 26 -8.69 1.13 -7.10
CA GLY A 26 -9.80 2.08 -7.04
C GLY A 26 -10.54 2.03 -5.69
N GLY A 27 -10.42 0.92 -4.95
CA GLY A 27 -10.96 0.76 -3.60
C GLY A 27 -10.37 1.76 -2.61
N GLN A 28 -9.10 2.10 -2.74
CA GLN A 28 -8.46 3.14 -1.94
C GLN A 28 -9.15 4.50 -2.13
N VAL A 29 -9.41 4.88 -3.38
CA VAL A 29 -10.08 6.16 -3.69
C VAL A 29 -11.49 6.21 -3.10
N VAL A 30 -12.21 5.10 -3.17
CA VAL A 30 -13.58 4.99 -2.61
C VAL A 30 -13.57 5.07 -1.09
N ALA A 31 -12.62 4.38 -0.43
CA ALA A 31 -12.56 4.31 1.03
C ALA A 31 -12.00 5.59 1.68
N LEU A 32 -10.90 6.14 1.14
CA LEU A 32 -10.11 7.19 1.77
C LEU A 32 -10.03 8.49 0.96
N GLY A 33 -10.61 8.51 -0.25
CA GLY A 33 -10.60 9.70 -1.11
C GLY A 33 -9.23 9.99 -1.70
N LYS A 34 -8.99 11.27 -2.02
CA LYS A 34 -7.83 11.74 -2.78
C LYS A 34 -6.74 12.40 -1.94
N ARG A 35 -6.83 12.32 -0.61
CA ARG A 35 -5.90 13.01 0.29
C ARG A 35 -5.19 12.10 1.28
N VAL A 36 -5.75 10.93 1.55
CA VAL A 36 -5.22 9.97 2.53
C VAL A 36 -4.82 8.71 1.80
N ALA A 37 -3.57 8.28 1.93
CA ALA A 37 -3.11 6.99 1.40
C ALA A 37 -3.64 5.83 2.26
N GLY A 38 -3.87 4.66 1.65
CA GLY A 38 -4.11 3.43 2.39
C GLY A 38 -2.80 2.71 2.66
N VAL A 39 -2.59 2.24 3.89
CA VAL A 39 -1.38 1.48 4.24
C VAL A 39 -1.77 0.09 4.70
N MET A 40 -1.13 -0.93 4.16
CA MET A 40 -1.38 -2.34 4.49
C MET A 40 -0.05 -3.05 4.68
N GLY A 41 0.07 -3.87 5.75
CA GLY A 41 1.33 -4.54 6.04
C GLY A 41 1.41 -5.04 7.47
N THR A 42 2.65 -5.18 7.97
CA THR A 42 2.88 -5.50 9.38
C THR A 42 2.51 -4.31 10.26
N PRO A 43 2.05 -4.54 11.50
CA PRO A 43 1.57 -3.45 12.36
C PRO A 43 2.62 -2.35 12.59
N ASP A 44 3.87 -2.72 12.85
CA ASP A 44 4.95 -1.75 13.11
C ASP A 44 5.28 -0.93 11.87
N ALA A 45 5.45 -1.57 10.72
CA ALA A 45 5.71 -0.88 9.45
C ALA A 45 4.56 0.09 9.08
N CYS A 46 3.30 -0.32 9.26
CA CYS A 46 2.14 0.52 9.00
C CYS A 46 2.12 1.76 9.91
N GLU A 47 2.38 1.60 11.21
CA GLU A 47 2.39 2.73 12.15
C GLU A 47 3.54 3.69 11.87
N ARG A 48 4.73 3.19 11.47
CA ARG A 48 5.86 4.02 11.03
C ARG A 48 5.50 4.87 9.83
N VAL A 49 4.87 4.27 8.80
CA VAL A 49 4.42 4.99 7.61
C VAL A 49 3.42 6.08 7.98
N LYS A 50 2.42 5.75 8.81
CA LYS A 50 1.42 6.70 9.28
C LYS A 50 2.07 7.87 10.03
N ALA A 51 2.92 7.58 11.03
CA ALA A 51 3.58 8.60 11.83
C ALA A 51 4.49 9.51 10.99
N ALA A 52 5.25 8.94 10.04
CA ALA A 52 6.09 9.70 9.12
C ALA A 52 5.24 10.60 8.21
N GLY A 53 4.18 10.04 7.61
CA GLY A 53 3.27 10.77 6.73
C GLY A 53 2.56 11.94 7.42
N GLU A 54 2.10 11.77 8.66
CA GLU A 54 1.49 12.83 9.46
C GLU A 54 2.45 14.01 9.68
N ARG A 55 3.73 13.72 9.98
CA ARG A 55 4.75 14.76 10.22
C ARG A 55 5.07 15.60 8.98
N VAL A 56 4.91 15.04 7.78
CA VAL A 56 5.27 15.70 6.53
C VAL A 56 4.07 16.17 5.70
N GLY A 57 2.85 16.01 6.23
CA GLY A 57 1.62 16.43 5.56
C GLY A 57 1.18 15.51 4.42
N GLU A 58 1.61 14.24 4.41
CA GLU A 58 1.16 13.17 3.53
C GLU A 58 0.40 12.11 4.34
N PRO A 59 -0.86 12.39 4.76
CA PRO A 59 -1.56 11.52 5.69
C PRO A 59 -1.80 10.13 5.08
N ALA A 60 -1.60 9.12 5.93
CA ALA A 60 -1.80 7.73 5.58
C ALA A 60 -2.58 7.01 6.68
N TRP A 61 -3.41 6.02 6.32
CA TRP A 61 -4.24 5.29 7.26
C TRP A 61 -4.04 3.79 7.14
N PRO A 62 -3.67 3.10 8.24
CA PRO A 62 -3.55 1.66 8.28
C PRO A 62 -4.89 0.96 8.04
N MET A 63 -4.88 -0.02 7.16
CA MET A 63 -6.03 -0.85 6.81
C MET A 63 -5.78 -2.29 7.25
N PRO A 64 -6.82 -3.01 7.70
CA PRO A 64 -6.67 -4.40 8.11
C PRO A 64 -6.43 -5.33 6.92
N LEU A 65 -5.80 -6.48 7.17
CA LEU A 65 -5.65 -7.59 6.22
C LEU A 65 -6.33 -8.86 6.79
N PRO A 66 -7.67 -8.93 6.78
CA PRO A 66 -8.40 -10.03 7.41
C PRO A 66 -8.28 -11.34 6.61
N ASP A 67 -8.12 -12.46 7.30
CA ASP A 67 -7.87 -13.77 6.68
C ASP A 67 -9.07 -14.32 5.89
N ASP A 68 -10.28 -13.89 6.20
CA ASP A 68 -11.47 -14.28 5.44
C ASP A 68 -11.46 -13.74 4.01
N VAL A 69 -10.89 -12.58 3.78
CA VAL A 69 -10.69 -12.03 2.42
C VAL A 69 -9.73 -12.91 1.63
N ARG A 70 -8.65 -13.42 2.26
CA ARG A 70 -7.70 -14.35 1.60
C ARG A 70 -8.38 -15.63 1.11
N LYS A 71 -9.31 -16.18 1.88
CA LYS A 71 -10.08 -17.38 1.51
C LYS A 71 -10.89 -17.18 0.22
N GLY A 72 -11.39 -15.97 -0.03
CA GLY A 72 -12.09 -15.62 -1.27
C GLY A 72 -11.20 -15.55 -2.51
N MET A 73 -9.87 -15.58 -2.33
CA MET A 73 -8.88 -15.44 -3.40
C MET A 73 -8.23 -16.77 -3.80
N GLU A 74 -8.83 -17.89 -3.43
CA GLU A 74 -8.38 -19.22 -3.84
C GLU A 74 -8.55 -19.43 -5.36
N SER A 75 -7.67 -20.23 -5.97
CA SER A 75 -7.66 -20.56 -7.39
C SER A 75 -7.56 -22.07 -7.60
N GLU A 76 -8.26 -22.58 -8.62
CA GLU A 76 -8.13 -23.99 -9.04
C GLU A 76 -6.90 -24.25 -9.92
N ILE A 77 -6.28 -23.19 -10.47
CA ILE A 77 -5.21 -23.29 -11.47
C ILE A 77 -3.93 -22.52 -11.10
N ALA A 78 -3.93 -21.82 -9.97
CA ALA A 78 -2.80 -21.03 -9.47
C ALA A 78 -2.81 -21.03 -7.95
N ASP A 79 -1.74 -20.56 -7.31
CA ASP A 79 -1.64 -20.49 -5.85
C ASP A 79 -2.60 -19.45 -5.25
N ILE A 80 -2.91 -18.40 -6.00
CA ILE A 80 -3.81 -17.32 -5.59
C ILE A 80 -4.40 -16.58 -6.80
N CYS A 81 -5.67 -16.13 -6.68
CA CYS A 81 -6.25 -15.14 -7.59
C CYS A 81 -5.84 -13.72 -7.17
N GLN A 82 -5.68 -12.82 -8.13
CA GLN A 82 -5.37 -11.40 -7.86
C GLN A 82 -6.54 -10.65 -7.20
N THR A 83 -7.75 -11.16 -7.36
CA THR A 83 -8.99 -10.63 -6.78
C THR A 83 -9.84 -11.79 -6.30
N ASN A 84 -10.94 -11.49 -5.61
CA ASN A 84 -11.90 -12.53 -5.22
C ASN A 84 -12.38 -13.32 -6.46
N SER A 85 -12.36 -14.65 -6.35
CA SER A 85 -12.67 -15.59 -7.43
C SER A 85 -14.11 -15.45 -7.97
N ASN A 86 -15.06 -14.99 -7.15
CA ASN A 86 -16.44 -14.71 -7.56
C ASN A 86 -16.65 -13.29 -8.11
N LEU A 87 -15.57 -12.53 -8.35
CA LEU A 87 -15.58 -11.14 -8.82
C LEU A 87 -16.25 -10.15 -7.85
N ASP A 88 -16.43 -10.53 -6.59
CA ASP A 88 -16.87 -9.61 -5.56
C ASP A 88 -15.82 -8.52 -5.33
N ARG A 89 -16.21 -7.26 -5.49
CA ARG A 89 -15.35 -6.09 -5.29
C ARG A 89 -15.42 -5.53 -3.86
N GLY A 90 -16.17 -6.17 -2.98
CA GLY A 90 -16.14 -5.85 -1.55
C GLY A 90 -14.72 -5.97 -1.00
N GLY A 91 -14.25 -4.97 -0.27
CA GLY A 91 -12.89 -4.97 0.24
C GLY A 91 -11.77 -4.96 -0.82
N HIS A 92 -12.02 -4.43 -2.02
CA HIS A 92 -11.07 -4.47 -3.16
C HIS A 92 -9.66 -3.96 -2.80
N MET A 93 -9.55 -2.92 -1.96
CA MET A 93 -8.26 -2.45 -1.47
C MET A 93 -7.56 -3.53 -0.61
N LEU A 94 -8.30 -4.19 0.26
CA LEU A 94 -7.78 -5.26 1.14
C LEU A 94 -7.34 -6.48 0.33
N GLN A 95 -8.08 -6.83 -0.72
CA GLN A 95 -7.68 -7.89 -1.66
C GLN A 95 -6.31 -7.59 -2.28
N GLY A 96 -6.07 -6.35 -2.71
CA GLY A 96 -4.78 -5.90 -3.22
C GLY A 96 -3.65 -6.09 -2.22
N GLY A 97 -3.83 -5.62 -0.98
CA GLY A 97 -2.84 -5.78 0.09
C GLY A 97 -2.58 -7.24 0.45
N ILE A 98 -3.63 -8.06 0.55
CA ILE A 98 -3.52 -9.49 0.83
C ILE A 98 -2.77 -10.21 -0.30
N PHE A 99 -3.06 -9.89 -1.56
CA PHE A 99 -2.32 -10.44 -2.69
C PHE A 99 -0.82 -10.13 -2.59
N LEU A 100 -0.44 -8.90 -2.26
CA LEU A 100 0.96 -8.51 -2.14
C LEU A 100 1.65 -9.18 -0.93
N ARG A 101 0.93 -9.36 0.18
CA ARG A 101 1.44 -10.05 1.38
C ARG A 101 1.97 -11.46 1.08
N GLU A 102 1.37 -12.18 0.12
CA GLU A 102 1.79 -13.53 -0.25
C GLU A 102 3.21 -13.59 -0.85
N PHE A 103 3.76 -12.46 -1.26
CA PHE A 103 5.12 -12.36 -1.83
C PHE A 103 6.17 -11.84 -0.83
N VAL A 104 5.75 -11.51 0.38
CA VAL A 104 6.63 -11.01 1.44
C VAL A 104 7.21 -12.19 2.20
N ALA A 105 8.54 -12.24 2.35
CA ALA A 105 9.21 -13.28 3.13
C ALA A 105 8.92 -13.14 4.63
N ASP A 106 8.93 -14.26 5.33
CA ASP A 106 8.74 -14.30 6.78
C ASP A 106 9.78 -13.44 7.51
N GLY A 107 9.31 -12.67 8.47
CA GLY A 107 10.16 -11.82 9.33
C GLY A 107 10.50 -10.45 8.74
N VAL A 108 10.13 -10.15 7.51
CA VAL A 108 10.31 -8.82 6.90
C VAL A 108 9.22 -7.87 7.40
N GLU A 109 9.60 -6.74 7.97
CA GLU A 109 8.68 -5.64 8.29
C GLU A 109 8.27 -4.93 6.99
N TRP A 110 7.02 -5.12 6.57
CA TRP A 110 6.55 -4.69 5.26
C TRP A 110 5.36 -3.73 5.35
N ALA A 111 5.33 -2.72 4.48
CA ALA A 111 4.13 -1.93 4.23
C ALA A 111 3.99 -1.53 2.76
N HIS A 112 2.81 -1.84 2.22
CA HIS A 112 2.29 -1.31 0.97
C HIS A 112 1.58 0.02 1.21
N ILE A 113 1.91 1.04 0.41
CA ILE A 113 1.28 2.37 0.46
C ILE A 113 0.48 2.58 -0.83
N ASP A 114 -0.84 2.39 -0.75
CA ASP A 114 -1.75 2.61 -1.88
C ASP A 114 -2.08 4.10 -2.01
N VAL A 115 -1.54 4.72 -3.04
CA VAL A 115 -1.67 6.15 -3.35
C VAL A 115 -2.57 6.43 -4.55
N ALA A 116 -3.47 5.51 -4.91
CA ALA A 116 -4.35 5.66 -6.09
C ALA A 116 -5.10 7.00 -6.12
N GLY A 117 -5.59 7.47 -4.97
CA GLY A 117 -6.22 8.79 -4.84
C GLY A 117 -5.21 9.93 -4.71
N PRO A 118 -4.27 9.87 -3.75
CA PRO A 118 -3.31 10.96 -3.48
C PRO A 118 -2.31 11.24 -4.59
N ALA A 119 -1.99 10.28 -5.46
CA ALA A 119 -0.94 10.42 -6.47
C ALA A 119 -1.19 11.52 -7.50
N TYR A 120 -2.44 11.91 -7.72
CA TYR A 120 -2.78 12.86 -8.78
C TYR A 120 -3.86 13.86 -8.33
N HIS A 121 -3.55 15.16 -8.46
CA HIS A 121 -4.45 16.26 -8.11
C HIS A 121 -5.07 16.91 -9.36
N THR A 122 -6.39 16.96 -9.42
CA THR A 122 -7.14 17.54 -10.54
C THR A 122 -7.75 18.93 -10.24
N GLY A 123 -7.73 19.34 -8.97
CA GLY A 123 -8.31 20.60 -8.49
C GLY A 123 -7.36 21.77 -8.61
N GLU A 124 -7.81 22.93 -8.06
CA GLU A 124 -6.97 24.11 -7.90
C GLU A 124 -5.82 23.87 -6.93
N PRO A 125 -4.68 24.52 -7.12
CA PRO A 125 -3.53 24.39 -6.22
C PRO A 125 -3.92 24.70 -4.77
N THR A 126 -3.48 23.83 -3.83
CA THR A 126 -3.76 24.00 -2.40
C THR A 126 -2.51 23.62 -1.59
N GLY A 127 -1.94 24.59 -0.89
CA GLY A 127 -0.68 24.39 -0.19
C GLY A 127 0.44 24.02 -1.17
N TYR A 128 1.11 22.89 -0.94
CA TYR A 128 2.15 22.40 -1.85
C TYR A 128 1.62 21.48 -2.98
N TRP A 129 0.31 21.22 -3.03
CA TRP A 129 -0.30 20.40 -4.07
C TRP A 129 -0.59 21.24 -5.30
N THR A 130 0.14 21.01 -6.36
CA THR A 130 -0.11 21.57 -7.69
C THR A 130 -1.00 20.62 -8.50
N LYS A 131 -1.57 21.10 -9.59
CA LYS A 131 -2.31 20.27 -10.55
C LYS A 131 -1.35 19.27 -11.20
N GLY A 132 -1.74 18.00 -11.26
CA GLY A 132 -0.92 16.93 -11.83
C GLY A 132 -0.44 15.92 -10.80
N GLY A 133 0.69 15.30 -11.03
CA GLY A 133 1.32 14.37 -10.09
C GLY A 133 1.75 15.09 -8.82
N THR A 134 1.41 14.52 -7.67
CA THR A 134 1.62 15.18 -6.36
C THR A 134 2.97 14.86 -5.73
N GLY A 135 3.60 13.76 -6.15
CA GLY A 135 4.82 13.23 -5.54
C GLY A 135 4.61 12.47 -4.23
N VAL A 136 3.33 12.27 -3.79
CA VAL A 136 3.05 11.42 -2.62
C VAL A 136 3.45 9.97 -2.94
N PRO A 137 4.20 9.25 -2.08
CA PRO A 137 4.60 9.55 -0.70
C PRO A 137 6.12 9.88 -0.55
N VAL A 138 6.71 10.68 -1.44
CA VAL A 138 8.15 10.98 -1.43
C VAL A 138 8.63 11.56 -0.10
N ARG A 139 7.87 12.49 0.50
CA ARG A 139 8.22 13.09 1.79
C ARG A 139 8.14 12.06 2.92
N THR A 140 7.14 11.18 2.86
CA THR A 140 6.98 10.08 3.81
C THR A 140 8.20 9.15 3.75
N PHE A 141 8.65 8.76 2.56
CA PHE A 141 9.85 7.93 2.42
C PHE A 141 11.11 8.62 2.93
N LEU A 142 11.31 9.90 2.64
CA LEU A 142 12.44 10.65 3.17
C LEU A 142 12.42 10.68 4.71
N LYS A 143 11.23 10.86 5.30
CA LYS A 143 11.07 10.86 6.76
C LYS A 143 11.30 9.47 7.37
N LEU A 144 10.84 8.40 6.71
CA LEU A 144 11.10 7.02 7.14
C LEU A 144 12.61 6.72 7.14
N ILE A 145 13.33 7.10 6.08
CA ILE A 145 14.79 6.92 6.01
C ILE A 145 15.49 7.67 7.15
N ASP A 146 15.09 8.91 7.41
CA ASP A 146 15.63 9.73 8.49
C ASP A 146 15.36 9.13 9.90
N ASP A 147 14.18 8.50 10.08
CA ASP A 147 13.80 7.87 11.34
C ASP A 147 14.47 6.48 11.56
N LEU A 148 14.94 5.83 10.50
CA LEU A 148 15.59 4.51 10.54
C LEU A 148 17.14 4.61 10.55
N ALA A 149 17.70 5.77 10.24
CA ALA A 149 19.16 6.03 10.26
C ALA A 149 19.68 6.29 11.66
#